data_10d4e82ffc10506e5766803a26112386
#
_entry.id   10d4e82ffc10506e5766803a26112386
#
_cell.length_a   1.000
_cell.length_b   1.000
_cell.length_c   1.000
_cell.angle_alpha   90.00
_cell.angle_beta   90.00
_cell.angle_gamma   90.00
#
_symmetry.space_group_name_H-M   'P 1'
#
loop_
_entity.id
_entity.type
_entity.pdbx_description
1 polymer ?
#
loop_
_entity_poly.entity_id
_entity_poly.type
_entity_poly.pdbx_seq_one_letter_code
_entity_poly.pdbx_strand_id
1 'polypeptide(L)'
;LDACQALDTLKDIDEARSWLDAQEAKIVTRVLNLQTEQTRHDPRGWGYETTLTASEVGAALHLPDRTAGFLVEHSTLLTRYYPATLEALEAGKLSRRHAWAVVEEATSIPDTDPAVTAAFEDRLIEMASLTTVVKFRQQANRLREKLHPETITTRHKRAVKERGVYLTPSYDGMAWLEAYLPVDQAAGIFHRVDTAARAFQGPDEPRTLTQLRADVLTDVLTSAGATDGADAAGGLAGRGGAGAYWGVQAKVFVTVPVMTLLGGDTPGELEGYGPIDPDTARKLAGHAPSFTRILTHPFTGARLGADATTYRVPQDLKDAVRVRDRTCRHPGCNRLAVFCELDHTKPWSQGGKTSYGNLAALCKRHHKLKSEGYWHYRQPEPGMIIAISPMGETYLTRPDPPPAPQDDPPPF
;
A
#
# COMPACT_ATOMS: atom_id res chain seq x y z
N LEU A 1 9.30 36.86 17.23
CA LEU A 1 10.52 36.05 17.13
C LEU A 1 11.37 36.63 16.00
N ASP A 2 12.64 36.94 16.28
CA ASP A 2 13.59 37.16 15.20
C ASP A 2 13.98 35.85 14.49
N ALA A 3 14.77 35.95 13.41
CA ALA A 3 15.13 34.76 12.63
C ALA A 3 15.94 33.72 13.42
N CYS A 4 16.82 34.15 14.33
CA CYS A 4 17.59 33.23 15.16
C CYS A 4 16.69 32.52 16.18
N GLN A 5 15.84 33.26 16.88
CA GLN A 5 14.84 32.69 17.80
C GLN A 5 13.89 31.71 17.11
N ALA A 6 13.46 32.02 15.87
CA ALA A 6 12.61 31.14 15.10
C ALA A 6 13.34 29.81 14.74
N LEU A 7 14.61 29.88 14.35
CA LEU A 7 15.43 28.70 14.08
C LEU A 7 15.70 27.84 15.32
N ASP A 8 15.96 28.48 16.45
CA ASP A 8 16.16 27.76 17.71
C ASP A 8 14.88 27.10 18.17
N THR A 9 13.71 27.76 18.07
CA THR A 9 12.41 27.16 18.33
C THR A 9 12.14 25.96 17.40
N LEU A 10 12.56 26.01 16.13
CA LEU A 10 12.42 24.87 15.22
C LEU A 10 13.27 23.68 15.65
N LYS A 11 14.49 23.90 16.17
CA LYS A 11 15.33 22.83 16.73
C LYS A 11 14.67 22.21 17.97
N ASP A 12 14.17 23.04 18.90
CA ASP A 12 13.46 22.55 20.08
C ASP A 12 12.24 21.69 19.72
N ILE A 13 11.49 22.11 18.68
CA ILE A 13 10.35 21.33 18.16
C ILE A 13 10.82 20.01 17.55
N ASP A 14 11.94 19.99 16.81
CA ASP A 14 12.47 18.76 16.19
C ASP A 14 12.98 17.77 17.25
N GLU A 15 13.65 18.28 18.30
CA GLU A 15 14.04 17.48 19.45
C GLU A 15 12.83 16.89 20.19
N ALA A 16 11.78 17.69 20.43
CA ALA A 16 10.55 17.21 21.06
C ALA A 16 9.84 16.14 20.20
N ARG A 17 9.84 16.28 18.88
CA ARG A 17 9.32 15.26 17.97
C ARG A 17 10.11 13.96 18.07
N SER A 18 11.43 14.05 18.07
CA SER A 18 12.31 12.90 18.18
C SER A 18 12.09 12.15 19.50
N TRP A 19 11.90 12.89 20.60
CA TRP A 19 11.54 12.31 21.88
C TRP A 19 10.18 11.59 21.84
N LEU A 20 9.15 12.20 21.24
CA LEU A 20 7.84 11.58 21.04
C LEU A 20 7.92 10.31 20.19
N ASP A 21 8.73 10.32 19.12
CA ASP A 21 8.99 9.16 18.28
C ASP A 21 9.62 7.99 19.05
N ALA A 22 10.53 8.30 19.99
CA ALA A 22 11.10 7.30 20.89
C ALA A 22 10.05 6.73 21.87
N GLN A 23 9.17 7.59 22.42
CA GLN A 23 8.06 7.09 23.27
C GLN A 23 7.08 6.23 22.47
N GLU A 24 6.72 6.63 21.25
CA GLU A 24 5.86 5.82 20.36
C GLU A 24 6.46 4.43 20.17
N ALA A 25 7.75 4.31 19.87
CA ALA A 25 8.41 3.02 19.70
C ALA A 25 8.35 2.15 20.96
N LYS A 26 8.52 2.74 22.14
CA LYS A 26 8.40 2.05 23.42
C LYS A 26 6.96 1.53 23.65
N ILE A 27 5.96 2.36 23.38
CA ILE A 27 4.54 2.00 23.56
C ILE A 27 4.11 0.95 22.53
N VAL A 28 4.48 1.08 21.26
CA VAL A 28 4.18 0.07 20.24
C VAL A 28 4.77 -1.30 20.60
N THR A 29 6.00 -1.32 21.10
CA THR A 29 6.62 -2.57 21.61
C THR A 29 5.90 -3.10 22.86
N ARG A 30 5.38 -2.23 23.72
CA ARG A 30 4.54 -2.66 24.87
C ARG A 30 3.25 -3.30 24.39
N VAL A 31 2.59 -2.77 23.37
CA VAL A 31 1.40 -3.38 22.75
C VAL A 31 1.72 -4.77 22.22
N LEU A 32 2.86 -4.94 21.52
CA LEU A 32 3.32 -6.26 21.05
C LEU A 32 3.53 -7.25 22.21
N ASN A 33 4.14 -6.81 23.29
CA ASN A 33 4.36 -7.67 24.46
C ASN A 33 3.04 -8.11 25.10
N LEU A 34 2.08 -7.20 25.25
CA LEU A 34 0.74 -7.52 25.76
C LEU A 34 0.00 -8.49 24.84
N GLN A 35 0.08 -8.30 23.52
CA GLN A 35 -0.50 -9.20 22.54
C GLN A 35 0.15 -10.60 22.61
N THR A 36 1.47 -10.66 22.80
CA THR A 36 2.21 -11.92 22.98
C THR A 36 1.78 -12.64 24.25
N GLU A 37 1.57 -11.91 25.34
CA GLU A 37 1.06 -12.48 26.60
C GLU A 37 -0.35 -13.07 26.44
N GLN A 38 -1.24 -12.37 25.73
CA GLN A 38 -2.61 -12.85 25.44
C GLN A 38 -2.62 -14.10 24.56
N THR A 39 -1.77 -14.16 23.53
CA THR A 39 -1.72 -15.30 22.62
C THR A 39 -0.89 -16.48 23.15
N ARG A 40 -0.17 -16.31 24.25
CA ARG A 40 0.76 -17.31 24.80
C ARG A 40 0.14 -18.69 25.02
N HIS A 41 -1.13 -18.73 25.38
CA HIS A 41 -1.87 -19.98 25.67
C HIS A 41 -2.76 -20.45 24.51
N ASP A 42 -2.78 -19.72 23.38
CA ASP A 42 -3.49 -20.11 22.17
C ASP A 42 -2.50 -20.56 21.09
N PRO A 43 -2.36 -21.88 20.86
CA PRO A 43 -1.44 -22.40 19.83
C PRO A 43 -1.72 -21.87 18.42
N ARG A 44 -2.95 -21.42 18.14
CA ARG A 44 -3.33 -20.82 16.84
C ARG A 44 -2.72 -19.42 16.69
N GLY A 45 -2.41 -18.74 17.81
CA GLY A 45 -1.83 -17.40 17.84
C GLY A 45 -0.32 -17.37 17.61
N TRP A 46 0.35 -18.50 17.69
CA TRP A 46 1.81 -18.54 17.55
C TRP A 46 2.27 -18.10 16.18
N GLY A 47 3.14 -17.10 16.15
CA GLY A 47 3.64 -16.47 14.93
C GLY A 47 2.71 -15.40 14.32
N TYR A 48 1.56 -15.10 14.99
CA TYR A 48 0.64 -14.05 14.57
C TYR A 48 0.76 -12.76 15.39
N GLU A 49 1.54 -12.75 16.45
CA GLU A 49 1.63 -11.66 17.43
C GLU A 49 1.93 -10.32 16.74
N THR A 50 2.94 -10.30 15.89
CA THR A 50 3.29 -9.09 15.10
C THR A 50 2.16 -8.68 14.15
N THR A 51 1.48 -9.68 13.55
CA THR A 51 0.36 -9.42 12.64
C THR A 51 -0.84 -8.84 13.37
N LEU A 52 -1.18 -9.38 14.53
CA LEU A 52 -2.26 -8.90 15.37
C LEU A 52 -1.97 -7.50 15.90
N THR A 53 -0.73 -7.28 16.37
CA THR A 53 -0.29 -5.95 16.83
C THR A 53 -0.33 -4.92 15.71
N ALA A 54 0.14 -5.26 14.51
CA ALA A 54 0.08 -4.36 13.36
C ALA A 54 -1.36 -4.01 12.97
N SER A 55 -2.27 -4.99 13.04
CA SER A 55 -3.70 -4.78 12.78
C SER A 55 -4.34 -3.87 13.84
N GLU A 56 -3.99 -4.05 15.11
CA GLU A 56 -4.46 -3.22 16.24
C GLU A 56 -3.95 -1.77 16.12
N VAL A 57 -2.63 -1.62 15.97
CA VAL A 57 -1.97 -0.31 15.81
C VAL A 57 -2.49 0.42 14.56
N GLY A 58 -2.68 -0.32 13.46
CA GLY A 58 -3.24 0.23 12.22
C GLY A 58 -4.65 0.77 12.43
N ALA A 59 -5.50 0.03 13.13
CA ALA A 59 -6.86 0.47 13.45
C ALA A 59 -6.87 1.68 14.40
N ALA A 60 -6.04 1.65 15.45
CA ALA A 60 -6.00 2.71 16.46
C ALA A 60 -5.45 4.05 15.92
N LEU A 61 -4.46 3.99 15.04
CA LEU A 61 -3.79 5.17 14.48
C LEU A 61 -4.25 5.53 13.07
N HIS A 62 -5.27 4.85 12.53
CA HIS A 62 -5.75 5.00 11.15
C HIS A 62 -4.62 4.82 10.10
N LEU A 63 -3.68 3.90 10.37
CA LEU A 63 -2.57 3.60 9.47
C LEU A 63 -2.90 2.44 8.54
N PRO A 64 -2.45 2.50 7.27
CA PRO A 64 -2.47 1.34 6.40
C PRO A 64 -1.68 0.17 7.00
N ASP A 65 -2.16 -1.06 6.78
CA ASP A 65 -1.56 -2.30 7.29
C ASP A 65 -0.04 -2.39 7.13
N ARG A 66 0.45 -2.01 5.94
CA ARG A 66 1.89 -2.04 5.66
C ARG A 66 2.65 -1.04 6.52
N THR A 67 2.10 0.16 6.68
CA THR A 67 2.70 1.22 7.51
C THR A 67 2.71 0.81 8.98
N ALA A 68 1.60 0.26 9.47
CA ALA A 68 1.52 -0.26 10.83
C ALA A 68 2.49 -1.42 11.06
N GLY A 69 2.62 -2.34 10.08
CA GLY A 69 3.60 -3.42 10.13
C GLY A 69 5.04 -2.93 10.24
N PHE A 70 5.42 -1.94 9.43
CA PHE A 70 6.73 -1.30 9.53
C PHE A 70 6.95 -0.61 10.88
N LEU A 71 5.93 0.09 11.39
CA LEU A 71 6.02 0.75 12.68
C LEU A 71 6.28 -0.26 13.80
N VAL A 72 5.56 -1.38 13.83
CA VAL A 72 5.74 -2.45 14.82
C VAL A 72 7.12 -3.09 14.70
N GLU A 73 7.56 -3.42 13.49
CA GLU A 73 8.87 -4.03 13.24
C GLU A 73 10.01 -3.12 13.69
N HIS A 74 10.04 -1.86 13.22
CA HIS A 74 11.10 -0.91 13.55
C HIS A 74 11.09 -0.55 15.03
N SER A 75 9.92 -0.36 15.65
CA SER A 75 9.80 -0.12 17.09
C SER A 75 10.38 -1.26 17.91
N THR A 76 10.09 -2.50 17.50
CA THR A 76 10.60 -3.69 18.16
C THR A 76 12.12 -3.83 18.03
N LEU A 77 12.64 -3.62 16.82
CA LEU A 77 14.09 -3.65 16.59
C LEU A 77 14.79 -2.56 17.42
N LEU A 78 14.30 -1.32 17.34
CA LEU A 78 14.87 -0.19 18.05
C LEU A 78 14.91 -0.40 19.58
N THR A 79 13.82 -0.90 20.15
CA THR A 79 13.71 -1.07 21.61
C THR A 79 14.42 -2.30 22.15
N ARG A 80 14.52 -3.38 21.37
CA ARG A 80 15.08 -4.65 21.84
C ARG A 80 16.54 -4.84 21.50
N TYR A 81 16.98 -4.33 20.35
CA TYR A 81 18.28 -4.67 19.79
C TYR A 81 19.21 -3.47 19.58
N TYR A 82 18.64 -2.23 19.52
CA TYR A 82 19.39 -1.01 19.23
C TYR A 82 19.15 0.08 20.27
N PRO A 83 19.50 -0.17 21.57
CA PRO A 83 19.24 0.75 22.65
C PRO A 83 20.00 2.08 22.51
N ALA A 84 21.22 2.08 21.98
CA ALA A 84 21.99 3.31 21.77
C ALA A 84 21.32 4.23 20.72
N THR A 85 20.76 3.66 19.66
CA THR A 85 19.98 4.41 18.66
C THR A 85 18.69 4.97 19.27
N LEU A 86 18.01 4.21 20.14
CA LEU A 86 16.83 4.68 20.87
C LEU A 86 17.17 5.85 21.79
N GLU A 87 18.26 5.77 22.53
CA GLU A 87 18.75 6.86 23.40
C GLU A 87 19.11 8.11 22.58
N ALA A 88 19.77 7.95 21.44
CA ALA A 88 20.10 9.06 20.55
C ALA A 88 18.84 9.71 19.94
N LEU A 89 17.82 8.94 19.62
CA LEU A 89 16.51 9.45 19.20
C LEU A 89 15.80 10.19 20.32
N GLU A 90 15.78 9.63 21.54
CA GLU A 90 15.16 10.22 22.73
C GLU A 90 15.84 11.53 23.16
N ALA A 91 17.16 11.63 22.95
CA ALA A 91 17.95 12.84 23.21
C ALA A 91 17.87 13.89 22.09
N GLY A 92 17.06 13.66 21.05
CA GLY A 92 16.93 14.60 19.92
C GLY A 92 18.14 14.63 18.97
N LYS A 93 19.16 13.77 19.18
CA LYS A 93 20.34 13.72 18.30
C LYS A 93 20.05 13.15 16.91
N LEU A 94 19.03 12.32 16.80
CA LEU A 94 18.57 11.69 15.58
C LEU A 94 17.09 11.97 15.38
N SER A 95 16.68 12.21 14.13
CA SER A 95 15.26 12.14 13.78
C SER A 95 14.83 10.68 13.61
N ARG A 96 13.50 10.39 13.64
CA ARG A 96 12.93 9.07 13.34
C ARG A 96 13.51 8.45 12.07
N ARG A 97 13.63 9.24 11.00
CA ARG A 97 14.17 8.76 9.72
C ARG A 97 15.63 8.35 9.80
N HIS A 98 16.45 9.05 10.60
CA HIS A 98 17.82 8.65 10.86
C HIS A 98 17.88 7.38 11.69
N ALA A 99 17.11 7.30 12.78
CA ALA A 99 17.07 6.11 13.64
C ALA A 99 16.66 4.86 12.87
N TRP A 100 15.62 4.95 12.01
CA TRP A 100 15.24 3.84 11.13
C TRP A 100 16.34 3.45 10.15
N ALA A 101 17.02 4.44 9.55
CA ALA A 101 18.11 4.15 8.64
C ALA A 101 19.32 3.50 9.35
N VAL A 102 19.61 3.89 10.61
CA VAL A 102 20.63 3.23 11.44
C VAL A 102 20.24 1.78 11.70
N VAL A 103 19.00 1.52 12.13
CA VAL A 103 18.51 0.17 12.41
C VAL A 103 18.54 -0.72 11.14
N GLU A 104 18.09 -0.20 9.99
CA GLU A 104 18.13 -0.92 8.72
C GLU A 104 19.55 -1.33 8.32
N GLU A 105 20.51 -0.40 8.44
CA GLU A 105 21.92 -0.69 8.12
C GLU A 105 22.55 -1.64 9.14
N ALA A 106 22.30 -1.46 10.42
CA ALA A 106 22.84 -2.31 11.48
C ALA A 106 22.29 -3.75 11.40
N THR A 107 20.98 -3.91 11.12
CA THR A 107 20.36 -5.22 10.92
C THR A 107 20.89 -5.96 9.67
N SER A 108 21.53 -5.25 8.74
CA SER A 108 22.03 -5.84 7.49
C SER A 108 23.34 -6.61 7.65
N ILE A 109 24.04 -6.46 8.76
CA ILE A 109 25.25 -7.24 9.08
C ILE A 109 24.88 -8.53 9.84
N PRO A 110 25.69 -9.60 9.75
CA PRO A 110 25.46 -10.82 10.50
C PRO A 110 25.54 -10.57 12.01
N ASP A 111 24.60 -11.12 12.75
CA ASP A 111 24.59 -11.12 14.22
C ASP A 111 25.55 -12.19 14.76
N THR A 112 26.85 -11.95 14.61
CA THR A 112 27.90 -12.91 14.98
C THR A 112 28.59 -12.55 16.30
N ASP A 113 28.65 -11.25 16.62
CA ASP A 113 29.27 -10.74 17.83
C ASP A 113 28.57 -9.46 18.28
N PRO A 114 27.91 -9.44 19.46
CA PRO A 114 27.25 -8.25 19.99
C PRO A 114 28.16 -7.02 20.11
N ALA A 115 29.45 -7.21 20.37
CA ALA A 115 30.41 -6.09 20.49
C ALA A 115 30.67 -5.46 19.10
N VAL A 116 30.75 -6.25 18.05
CA VAL A 116 30.89 -5.76 16.67
C VAL A 116 29.65 -5.00 16.24
N THR A 117 28.47 -5.54 16.55
CA THR A 117 27.18 -4.88 16.24
C THR A 117 27.06 -3.55 16.97
N ALA A 118 27.38 -3.49 18.26
CA ALA A 118 27.35 -2.25 19.05
C ALA A 118 28.34 -1.21 18.52
N ALA A 119 29.59 -1.59 18.24
CA ALA A 119 30.58 -0.67 17.68
C ALA A 119 30.18 -0.14 16.29
N PHE A 120 29.49 -0.94 15.47
CA PHE A 120 28.94 -0.53 14.18
C PHE A 120 27.76 0.42 14.38
N GLU A 121 26.85 0.15 15.31
CA GLU A 121 25.73 1.01 15.69
C GLU A 121 26.23 2.40 16.12
N ASP A 122 27.19 2.45 17.04
CA ASP A 122 27.79 3.72 17.53
C ASP A 122 28.35 4.56 16.37
N ARG A 123 29.05 3.90 15.46
CA ARG A 123 29.61 4.57 14.28
C ARG A 123 28.55 5.11 13.35
N LEU A 124 27.46 4.36 13.16
CA LEU A 124 26.31 4.81 12.37
C LEU A 124 25.60 6.01 13.02
N ILE A 125 25.43 6.01 14.35
CA ILE A 125 24.84 7.13 15.11
C ILE A 125 25.68 8.40 14.95
N GLU A 126 27.01 8.31 15.12
CA GLU A 126 27.92 9.43 14.92
C GLU A 126 27.77 10.03 13.52
N MET A 127 27.75 9.19 12.49
CA MET A 127 27.60 9.64 11.09
C MET A 127 26.22 10.24 10.82
N ALA A 128 25.17 9.66 11.37
CA ALA A 128 23.78 10.08 11.15
C ALA A 128 23.49 11.45 11.74
N SER A 129 24.09 11.77 12.90
CA SER A 129 23.90 13.06 13.60
C SER A 129 24.49 14.27 12.86
N LEU A 130 25.37 14.03 11.88
CA LEU A 130 26.15 15.08 11.19
C LEU A 130 25.63 15.41 9.79
N THR A 131 24.62 14.71 9.28
CA THR A 131 24.22 14.86 7.88
C THR A 131 22.75 14.56 7.63
N THR A 132 22.28 14.79 6.40
CA THR A 132 20.91 14.42 6.00
C THR A 132 20.77 12.90 5.81
N VAL A 133 19.56 12.37 5.99
CA VAL A 133 19.26 10.92 5.87
C VAL A 133 19.76 10.34 4.54
N VAL A 134 19.62 11.07 3.43
CA VAL A 134 20.04 10.59 2.10
C VAL A 134 21.55 10.43 2.03
N LYS A 135 22.32 11.43 2.49
CA LYS A 135 23.78 11.36 2.54
C LYS A 135 24.26 10.30 3.54
N PHE A 136 23.60 10.24 4.69
CA PHE A 136 23.88 9.21 5.69
C PHE A 136 23.75 7.80 5.09
N ARG A 137 22.62 7.46 4.43
CA ARG A 137 22.42 6.14 3.81
C ARG A 137 23.53 5.78 2.82
N GLN A 138 23.99 6.74 2.01
CA GLN A 138 25.10 6.50 1.07
C GLN A 138 26.42 6.23 1.80
N GLN A 139 26.71 6.97 2.86
CA GLN A 139 27.93 6.79 3.66
C GLN A 139 27.89 5.50 4.47
N ALA A 140 26.77 5.19 5.11
CA ALA A 140 26.54 3.97 5.88
C ALA A 140 26.69 2.71 4.99
N ASN A 141 26.11 2.74 3.79
CA ASN A 141 26.30 1.67 2.82
C ASN A 141 27.76 1.44 2.48
N ARG A 142 28.53 2.50 2.18
CA ARG A 142 29.97 2.39 1.90
C ARG A 142 30.76 1.86 3.10
N LEU A 143 30.42 2.30 4.31
CA LEU A 143 31.05 1.81 5.53
C LEU A 143 30.77 0.34 5.73
N ARG A 144 29.54 -0.10 5.57
CA ARG A 144 29.12 -1.50 5.67
C ARG A 144 29.88 -2.37 4.66
N GLU A 145 29.92 -1.98 3.38
CA GLU A 145 30.64 -2.74 2.36
C GLU A 145 32.15 -2.83 2.64
N LYS A 146 32.71 -1.81 3.28
CA LYS A 146 34.11 -1.82 3.70
C LYS A 146 34.38 -2.76 4.87
N LEU A 147 33.46 -2.83 5.85
CA LEU A 147 33.64 -3.62 7.06
C LEU A 147 33.12 -5.07 6.91
N HIS A 148 32.09 -5.28 6.09
CA HIS A 148 31.40 -6.57 5.92
C HIS A 148 31.15 -6.89 4.43
N PRO A 149 32.19 -6.99 3.60
CA PRO A 149 32.05 -7.18 2.14
C PRO A 149 31.40 -8.53 1.77
N GLU A 150 31.55 -9.55 2.62
CA GLU A 150 31.01 -10.90 2.42
C GLU A 150 29.48 -10.95 2.40
N THR A 151 28.81 -9.94 2.95
CA THR A 151 27.34 -9.90 3.06
C THR A 151 26.64 -9.40 1.78
N ILE A 152 27.35 -8.72 0.88
CA ILE A 152 26.77 -8.08 -0.31
C ILE A 152 26.00 -9.06 -1.20
N THR A 153 26.61 -10.23 -1.47
CA THR A 153 25.98 -11.25 -2.30
C THR A 153 24.72 -11.83 -1.66
N THR A 154 24.77 -12.07 -0.35
CA THR A 154 23.64 -12.61 0.41
C THR A 154 22.49 -11.60 0.45
N ARG A 155 22.78 -10.33 0.71
CA ARG A 155 21.78 -9.25 0.69
C ARG A 155 21.18 -9.06 -0.69
N HIS A 156 22.00 -9.07 -1.75
CA HIS A 156 21.50 -8.98 -3.11
C HIS A 156 20.55 -10.14 -3.45
N LYS A 157 20.90 -11.39 -3.11
CA LYS A 157 20.02 -12.55 -3.31
C LYS A 157 18.69 -12.42 -2.55
N ARG A 158 18.68 -11.80 -1.36
CA ARG A 158 17.47 -11.51 -0.59
C ARG A 158 16.66 -10.42 -1.27
N ALA A 159 17.26 -9.28 -1.61
CA ALA A 159 16.60 -8.16 -2.26
C ALA A 159 15.95 -8.54 -3.62
N VAL A 160 16.60 -9.42 -4.39
CA VAL A 160 16.04 -9.95 -5.65
C VAL A 160 14.73 -10.70 -5.43
N LYS A 161 14.52 -11.34 -4.27
CA LYS A 161 13.25 -12.02 -3.95
C LYS A 161 12.11 -11.03 -3.67
N GLU A 162 12.44 -9.81 -3.27
CA GLU A 162 11.48 -8.74 -2.93
C GLU A 162 11.11 -7.87 -4.14
N ARG A 163 11.66 -8.18 -5.33
CA ARG A 163 11.31 -7.44 -6.55
C ARG A 163 9.81 -7.43 -6.81
N GLY A 164 9.29 -6.30 -7.26
CA GLY A 164 7.85 -6.16 -7.48
C GLY A 164 7.53 -4.95 -8.34
N VAL A 165 6.28 -4.89 -8.79
CA VAL A 165 5.71 -3.73 -9.47
C VAL A 165 4.53 -3.23 -8.62
N TYR A 166 4.49 -1.93 -8.39
CA TYR A 166 3.52 -1.28 -7.52
C TYR A 166 2.79 -0.18 -8.28
N LEU A 167 1.49 -0.07 -8.04
CA LEU A 167 0.64 1.00 -8.55
C LEU A 167 0.12 1.80 -7.37
N THR A 168 0.44 3.09 -7.34
CA THR A 168 -0.01 4.01 -6.28
C THR A 168 -0.81 5.14 -6.92
N PRO A 169 -2.12 5.24 -6.65
CA PRO A 169 -2.95 6.34 -7.10
C PRO A 169 -2.39 7.70 -6.65
N SER A 170 -2.54 8.72 -7.49
CA SER A 170 -2.16 10.10 -7.22
C SER A 170 -3.34 11.03 -7.52
N TYR A 171 -3.13 12.34 -7.53
CA TYR A 171 -4.17 13.33 -7.81
C TYR A 171 -4.40 13.47 -9.33
N ASP A 172 -5.53 14.06 -9.70
CA ASP A 172 -5.84 14.54 -11.04
C ASP A 172 -5.78 13.47 -12.15
N GLY A 173 -6.28 12.27 -11.88
CA GLY A 173 -6.29 11.18 -12.86
C GLY A 173 -4.93 10.50 -13.06
N MET A 174 -3.94 10.78 -12.21
CA MET A 174 -2.59 10.25 -12.33
C MET A 174 -2.32 9.11 -11.33
N ALA A 175 -1.34 8.29 -11.64
CA ALA A 175 -0.85 7.24 -10.74
C ALA A 175 0.66 7.03 -10.93
N TRP A 176 1.32 6.57 -9.87
CA TRP A 176 2.70 6.12 -9.92
C TRP A 176 2.74 4.63 -10.23
N LEU A 177 3.50 4.27 -11.25
CA LEU A 177 3.87 2.90 -11.54
C LEU A 177 5.35 2.72 -11.20
N GLU A 178 5.62 2.01 -10.12
CA GLU A 178 6.96 1.82 -9.57
C GLU A 178 7.40 0.37 -9.74
N ALA A 179 8.62 0.16 -10.20
CA ALA A 179 9.22 -1.16 -10.33
C ALA A 179 10.48 -1.26 -9.46
N TYR A 180 10.48 -2.18 -8.48
CA TYR A 180 11.65 -2.54 -7.69
C TYR A 180 12.33 -3.74 -8.33
N LEU A 181 13.48 -3.50 -8.95
CA LEU A 181 14.22 -4.46 -9.78
C LEU A 181 15.71 -4.45 -9.45
N PRO A 182 16.47 -5.50 -9.81
CA PRO A 182 17.92 -5.44 -9.82
C PRO A 182 18.42 -4.21 -10.59
N VAL A 183 19.46 -3.55 -10.06
CA VAL A 183 19.91 -2.23 -10.56
C VAL A 183 20.36 -2.27 -12.03
N ASP A 184 20.95 -3.36 -12.47
CA ASP A 184 21.35 -3.59 -13.87
C ASP A 184 20.11 -3.60 -14.80
N GLN A 185 19.03 -4.28 -14.39
CA GLN A 185 17.79 -4.33 -15.14
C GLN A 185 17.08 -2.96 -15.14
N ALA A 186 16.96 -2.32 -13.98
CA ALA A 186 16.35 -1.00 -13.86
C ALA A 186 17.10 0.05 -14.70
N ALA A 187 18.42 0.07 -14.61
CA ALA A 187 19.26 0.97 -15.40
C ALA A 187 19.15 0.69 -16.91
N GLY A 188 19.12 -0.58 -17.31
CA GLY A 188 18.91 -0.98 -18.70
C GLY A 188 17.57 -0.54 -19.27
N ILE A 189 16.49 -0.72 -18.51
CA ILE A 189 15.15 -0.25 -18.88
C ILE A 189 15.14 1.28 -19.02
N PHE A 190 15.64 1.99 -18.00
CA PHE A 190 15.69 3.46 -18.02
C PHE A 190 16.50 3.98 -19.20
N HIS A 191 17.66 3.38 -19.48
CA HIS A 191 18.53 3.77 -20.60
C HIS A 191 17.82 3.60 -21.96
N ARG A 192 17.11 2.47 -22.16
CA ARG A 192 16.32 2.27 -23.39
C ARG A 192 15.23 3.29 -23.57
N VAL A 193 14.47 3.57 -22.50
CA VAL A 193 13.41 4.58 -22.52
C VAL A 193 13.98 5.98 -22.77
N ASP A 194 15.07 6.34 -22.09
CA ASP A 194 15.74 7.64 -22.26
C ASP A 194 16.28 7.82 -23.68
N THR A 195 16.93 6.80 -24.23
CA THR A 195 17.49 6.85 -25.59
C THR A 195 16.39 6.99 -26.64
N ALA A 196 15.30 6.23 -26.52
CA ALA A 196 14.17 6.33 -27.43
C ALA A 196 13.47 7.71 -27.31
N ALA A 197 13.26 8.21 -26.08
CA ALA A 197 12.66 9.52 -25.85
C ALA A 197 13.49 10.65 -26.44
N ARG A 198 14.81 10.58 -26.34
CA ARG A 198 15.71 11.58 -26.96
C ARG A 198 15.67 11.58 -28.48
N ALA A 199 15.38 10.43 -29.09
CA ALA A 199 15.24 10.36 -30.56
C ALA A 199 13.99 11.11 -31.07
N PHE A 200 12.99 11.35 -30.23
CA PHE A 200 11.83 12.17 -30.57
C PHE A 200 12.02 13.66 -30.32
N GLN A 201 13.09 14.07 -29.62
CA GLN A 201 13.35 15.50 -29.39
C GLN A 201 13.70 16.21 -30.71
N GLY A 202 13.03 17.34 -30.97
CA GLY A 202 13.28 18.19 -32.14
C GLY A 202 12.73 19.61 -31.92
N PRO A 203 13.00 20.53 -32.82
CA PRO A 203 12.53 21.93 -32.72
C PRO A 203 11.00 22.05 -32.63
N ASP A 204 10.27 21.11 -33.25
CA ASP A 204 8.80 21.12 -33.35
C ASP A 204 8.14 20.19 -32.32
N GLU A 205 8.90 19.55 -31.43
CA GLU A 205 8.36 18.67 -30.39
C GLU A 205 7.99 19.49 -29.15
N PRO A 206 6.68 19.65 -28.81
CA PRO A 206 6.25 20.47 -27.68
C PRO A 206 6.43 19.79 -26.33
N ARG A 207 6.59 18.45 -26.29
CA ARG A 207 6.70 17.69 -25.05
C ARG A 207 8.10 17.77 -24.48
N THR A 208 8.18 17.85 -23.16
CA THR A 208 9.45 17.75 -22.43
C THR A 208 10.04 16.34 -22.52
N LEU A 209 11.35 16.20 -22.35
CA LEU A 209 11.99 14.89 -22.32
C LEU A 209 11.37 13.94 -21.27
N THR A 210 10.90 14.49 -20.13
CA THR A 210 10.24 13.69 -19.10
C THR A 210 8.90 13.13 -19.57
N GLN A 211 8.11 13.94 -20.30
CA GLN A 211 6.87 13.50 -20.93
C GLN A 211 7.12 12.45 -21.99
N LEU A 212 8.10 12.66 -22.87
CA LEU A 212 8.49 11.69 -23.89
C LEU A 212 8.94 10.35 -23.30
N ARG A 213 9.64 10.35 -22.16
CA ARG A 213 9.99 9.10 -21.45
C ARG A 213 8.75 8.36 -20.95
N ALA A 214 7.76 9.08 -20.42
CA ALA A 214 6.51 8.48 -19.96
C ALA A 214 5.72 7.88 -21.14
N ASP A 215 5.61 8.62 -22.25
CA ASP A 215 4.93 8.16 -23.47
C ASP A 215 5.60 6.90 -24.03
N VAL A 216 6.94 6.92 -24.19
CA VAL A 216 7.71 5.75 -24.69
C VAL A 216 7.52 4.53 -23.79
N LEU A 217 7.57 4.71 -22.45
CA LEU A 217 7.34 3.60 -21.53
C LEU A 217 5.95 3.01 -21.70
N THR A 218 4.94 3.88 -21.82
CA THR A 218 3.54 3.49 -22.00
C THR A 218 3.37 2.74 -23.32
N ASP A 219 3.89 3.26 -24.42
CA ASP A 219 3.80 2.65 -25.75
C ASP A 219 4.45 1.27 -25.78
N VAL A 220 5.65 1.12 -25.24
CA VAL A 220 6.34 -0.18 -25.16
C VAL A 220 5.54 -1.22 -24.39
N LEU A 221 4.89 -0.84 -23.30
CA LEU A 221 4.17 -1.77 -22.44
C LEU A 221 2.74 -2.06 -22.93
N THR A 222 2.10 -1.13 -23.63
CA THR A 222 0.71 -1.31 -24.12
C THR A 222 0.65 -1.85 -25.55
N SER A 223 1.64 -1.53 -26.41
CA SER A 223 1.66 -1.95 -27.82
C SER A 223 2.19 -3.37 -28.03
N ALA A 224 2.87 -3.97 -27.09
CA ALA A 224 3.48 -5.30 -27.20
C ALA A 224 2.47 -6.47 -27.39
N GLY A 225 1.17 -6.18 -27.37
CA GLY A 225 0.09 -7.16 -27.66
C GLY A 225 -0.52 -7.06 -29.06
N ALA A 226 -0.11 -6.08 -29.89
CA ALA A 226 -0.75 -5.76 -31.17
C ALA A 226 0.04 -6.16 -32.41
N THR A 227 1.22 -6.74 -32.29
CA THR A 227 1.98 -7.21 -33.47
C THR A 227 1.71 -8.68 -33.74
N ASP A 228 0.73 -8.96 -34.57
CA ASP A 228 0.72 -10.13 -35.44
C ASP A 228 1.92 -10.00 -36.39
N GLY A 229 2.95 -10.83 -36.23
CA GLY A 229 4.02 -10.92 -37.24
C GLY A 229 5.46 -10.98 -36.70
N ALA A 230 5.97 -12.06 -36.80
CA ALA A 230 7.28 -12.73 -37.03
C ALA A 230 8.62 -12.02 -36.76
N ASP A 231 8.76 -10.69 -36.56
CA ASP A 231 10.07 -10.02 -36.58
C ASP A 231 10.53 -9.33 -35.28
N ALA A 232 9.74 -9.40 -34.19
CA ALA A 232 10.14 -8.86 -32.87
C ALA A 232 10.77 -9.91 -31.93
N ALA A 233 11.11 -11.09 -32.43
CA ALA A 233 11.56 -12.24 -31.64
C ALA A 233 13.03 -12.19 -31.17
N GLY A 234 13.77 -11.11 -31.44
CA GLY A 234 15.22 -11.06 -31.20
C GLY A 234 15.68 -10.70 -29.78
N GLY A 235 14.78 -10.28 -28.85
CA GLY A 235 15.24 -9.69 -27.60
C GLY A 235 14.82 -10.33 -26.27
N LEU A 236 13.74 -11.10 -26.23
CA LEU A 236 13.18 -11.59 -24.96
C LEU A 236 12.92 -13.11 -24.88
N ALA A 237 13.18 -13.85 -25.96
CA ALA A 237 12.90 -15.30 -26.03
C ALA A 237 13.90 -16.21 -25.27
N GLY A 238 14.83 -15.66 -24.50
CA GLY A 238 15.96 -16.42 -23.92
C GLY A 238 15.78 -16.95 -22.50
N ARG A 239 14.68 -16.68 -21.79
CA ARG A 239 14.47 -17.26 -20.44
C ARG A 239 13.00 -17.55 -20.16
N GLY A 240 12.63 -18.80 -20.40
CA GLY A 240 11.51 -19.55 -19.81
C GLY A 240 10.21 -18.77 -19.54
N GLY A 241 9.19 -18.88 -20.38
CA GLY A 241 7.81 -18.67 -19.98
C GLY A 241 7.18 -17.29 -20.28
N ALA A 242 7.86 -16.36 -20.94
CA ALA A 242 7.30 -15.03 -21.24
C ALA A 242 6.06 -15.05 -22.19
N GLY A 243 5.94 -16.06 -23.05
CA GLY A 243 4.82 -16.16 -24.00
C GLY A 243 3.42 -16.39 -23.40
N ALA A 244 3.36 -16.86 -22.14
CA ALA A 244 2.07 -17.15 -21.50
C ALA A 244 1.37 -15.92 -20.89
N TYR A 245 2.07 -14.79 -20.73
CA TYR A 245 1.53 -13.60 -20.05
C TYR A 245 0.95 -12.55 -21.01
N TRP A 246 1.30 -12.58 -22.27
CA TRP A 246 0.88 -11.57 -23.27
C TRP A 246 -0.57 -11.71 -23.74
N GLY A 247 -1.25 -12.80 -23.38
CA GLY A 247 -2.68 -13.02 -23.65
C GLY A 247 -3.62 -12.54 -22.54
N VAL A 248 -3.09 -11.99 -21.45
CA VAL A 248 -3.94 -11.49 -20.35
C VAL A 248 -4.50 -10.12 -20.71
N GLN A 249 -5.80 -10.05 -21.00
CA GLN A 249 -6.47 -8.77 -21.17
C GLN A 249 -6.53 -8.02 -19.85
N ALA A 250 -6.09 -6.77 -19.86
CA ALA A 250 -6.22 -5.88 -18.70
C ALA A 250 -7.72 -5.71 -18.37
N LYS A 251 -8.11 -6.04 -17.13
CA LYS A 251 -9.46 -5.88 -16.64
C LYS A 251 -9.54 -4.65 -15.76
N VAL A 252 -10.15 -3.60 -16.29
CA VAL A 252 -10.34 -2.32 -15.60
C VAL A 252 -11.84 -2.18 -15.31
N PHE A 253 -12.20 -1.89 -14.06
CA PHE A 253 -13.58 -1.64 -13.66
C PHE A 253 -13.81 -0.14 -13.52
N VAL A 254 -14.77 0.36 -14.30
CA VAL A 254 -15.16 1.77 -14.26
C VAL A 254 -16.67 1.84 -14.06
N THR A 255 -17.11 2.63 -13.09
CA THR A 255 -18.52 3.00 -12.95
C THR A 255 -18.72 4.36 -13.63
N VAL A 256 -19.58 4.40 -14.63
CA VAL A 256 -19.84 5.62 -15.39
C VAL A 256 -21.33 5.95 -15.28
N PRO A 257 -21.71 7.15 -14.84
CA PRO A 257 -23.09 7.60 -14.88
C PRO A 257 -23.64 7.60 -16.30
N VAL A 258 -24.88 7.18 -16.49
CA VAL A 258 -25.48 7.12 -17.83
C VAL A 258 -25.46 8.47 -18.53
N MET A 259 -25.71 9.56 -17.80
CA MET A 259 -25.67 10.91 -18.36
C MET A 259 -24.28 11.30 -18.86
N THR A 260 -23.23 10.81 -18.20
CA THR A 260 -21.83 11.01 -18.67
C THR A 260 -21.57 10.32 -20.02
N LEU A 261 -22.11 9.11 -20.22
CA LEU A 261 -22.03 8.42 -21.52
C LEU A 261 -22.80 9.17 -22.62
N LEU A 262 -23.84 9.92 -22.25
CA LEU A 262 -24.63 10.75 -23.16
C LEU A 262 -24.08 12.17 -23.35
N GLY A 263 -22.91 12.47 -22.84
CA GLY A 263 -22.24 13.78 -23.03
C GLY A 263 -22.29 14.70 -21.80
N GLY A 264 -22.81 14.26 -20.68
CA GLY A 264 -22.79 15.03 -19.43
C GLY A 264 -21.40 15.09 -18.77
N ASP A 265 -21.24 15.99 -17.80
CA ASP A 265 -19.95 16.31 -17.18
C ASP A 265 -19.73 15.62 -15.81
N THR A 266 -20.60 14.70 -15.41
CA THR A 266 -20.45 13.97 -14.15
C THR A 266 -19.23 13.04 -14.22
N PRO A 267 -18.29 13.08 -13.25
CA PRO A 267 -17.15 12.19 -13.20
C PRO A 267 -17.54 10.71 -13.21
N GLY A 268 -16.71 9.88 -13.87
CA GLY A 268 -16.74 8.43 -13.69
C GLY A 268 -15.95 8.03 -12.44
N GLU A 269 -16.13 6.80 -11.99
CA GLU A 269 -15.38 6.24 -10.86
C GLU A 269 -14.56 5.05 -11.34
N LEU A 270 -13.24 5.15 -11.23
CA LEU A 270 -12.31 4.08 -11.54
C LEU A 270 -12.02 3.29 -10.25
N GLU A 271 -12.31 1.98 -10.26
CA GLU A 271 -12.12 1.13 -9.09
C GLU A 271 -10.65 1.14 -8.66
N GLY A 272 -10.42 1.48 -7.40
CA GLY A 272 -9.09 1.55 -6.80
C GLY A 272 -8.30 2.84 -7.02
N TYR A 273 -8.88 3.75 -7.82
CA TYR A 273 -8.31 5.08 -8.03
C TYR A 273 -9.20 6.18 -7.41
N GLY A 274 -10.50 6.17 -7.73
CA GLY A 274 -11.46 7.21 -7.38
C GLY A 274 -12.06 7.89 -8.59
N PRO A 275 -12.53 9.14 -8.45
CA PRO A 275 -13.13 9.89 -9.53
C PRO A 275 -12.13 10.13 -10.68
N ILE A 276 -12.63 9.95 -11.91
CA ILE A 276 -11.92 10.27 -13.16
C ILE A 276 -12.76 11.23 -13.98
N ASP A 277 -12.09 12.03 -14.82
CA ASP A 277 -12.76 12.97 -15.68
C ASP A 277 -13.71 12.31 -16.69
N PRO A 278 -14.76 13.02 -17.15
CA PRO A 278 -15.77 12.45 -18.02
C PRO A 278 -15.23 11.94 -19.36
N ASP A 279 -14.19 12.55 -19.92
CA ASP A 279 -13.62 12.14 -21.20
C ASP A 279 -12.86 10.82 -21.06
N THR A 280 -12.05 10.69 -20.01
CA THR A 280 -11.39 9.42 -19.66
C THR A 280 -12.42 8.32 -19.39
N ALA A 281 -13.50 8.63 -18.67
CA ALA A 281 -14.57 7.68 -18.39
C ALA A 281 -15.26 7.21 -19.70
N ARG A 282 -15.58 8.12 -20.62
CA ARG A 282 -16.15 7.81 -21.93
C ARG A 282 -15.18 6.99 -22.79
N LYS A 283 -13.90 7.35 -22.80
CA LYS A 283 -12.85 6.59 -23.53
C LYS A 283 -12.75 5.16 -23.03
N LEU A 284 -12.70 4.95 -21.73
CA LEU A 284 -12.65 3.61 -21.14
C LEU A 284 -13.93 2.81 -21.43
N ALA A 285 -15.10 3.44 -21.32
CA ALA A 285 -16.37 2.83 -21.66
C ALA A 285 -16.43 2.43 -23.15
N GLY A 286 -15.98 3.29 -24.09
CA GLY A 286 -15.97 2.99 -25.51
C GLY A 286 -15.13 1.77 -25.92
N HIS A 287 -14.15 1.39 -25.13
CA HIS A 287 -13.30 0.21 -25.35
C HIS A 287 -13.71 -0.99 -24.49
N ALA A 288 -14.77 -0.88 -23.67
CA ALA A 288 -15.20 -1.92 -22.77
C ALA A 288 -15.84 -3.09 -23.54
N PRO A 289 -15.40 -4.35 -23.33
CA PRO A 289 -15.96 -5.50 -24.01
C PRO A 289 -17.38 -5.87 -23.50
N SER A 290 -17.76 -5.36 -22.33
CA SER A 290 -19.08 -5.60 -21.73
C SER A 290 -19.44 -4.53 -20.71
N PHE A 291 -20.75 -4.36 -20.50
CA PHE A 291 -21.32 -3.46 -19.51
C PHE A 291 -22.21 -4.24 -18.52
N THR A 292 -22.10 -3.89 -17.23
CA THR A 292 -23.02 -4.34 -16.20
C THR A 292 -23.88 -3.18 -15.75
N ARG A 293 -25.20 -3.26 -15.94
CA ARG A 293 -26.10 -2.20 -15.46
C ARG A 293 -26.28 -2.30 -13.95
N ILE A 294 -26.00 -1.21 -13.25
CA ILE A 294 -26.21 -1.06 -11.83
C ILE A 294 -27.42 -0.14 -11.62
N LEU A 295 -28.48 -0.68 -11.03
CA LEU A 295 -29.65 0.13 -10.63
C LEU A 295 -29.38 0.67 -9.21
N THR A 296 -29.43 1.99 -9.07
CA THR A 296 -29.30 2.67 -7.80
C THR A 296 -30.58 3.42 -7.48
N HIS A 297 -30.87 3.59 -6.18
CA HIS A 297 -31.99 4.45 -5.75
C HIS A 297 -31.64 5.92 -6.08
N PRO A 298 -32.55 6.67 -6.75
CA PRO A 298 -32.22 7.98 -7.31
C PRO A 298 -31.80 9.01 -6.25
N PHE A 299 -32.31 8.90 -5.01
CA PHE A 299 -32.01 9.86 -3.95
C PHE A 299 -30.93 9.40 -2.97
N THR A 300 -30.75 8.11 -2.76
CA THR A 300 -29.80 7.58 -1.77
C THR A 300 -28.57 6.91 -2.37
N GLY A 301 -28.56 6.71 -3.69
CA GLY A 301 -27.52 5.92 -4.35
C GLY A 301 -27.50 4.43 -3.95
N ALA A 302 -28.40 4.01 -3.05
CA ALA A 302 -28.47 2.64 -2.58
C ALA A 302 -28.85 1.70 -3.73
N ARG A 303 -28.12 0.60 -3.84
CA ARG A 303 -28.36 -0.39 -4.88
C ARG A 303 -29.62 -1.20 -4.61
N LEU A 304 -30.47 -1.31 -5.61
CA LEU A 304 -31.63 -2.17 -5.60
C LEU A 304 -31.24 -3.54 -6.19
N GLY A 305 -31.14 -4.57 -5.38
CA GLY A 305 -30.77 -5.89 -5.88
C GLY A 305 -30.85 -7.04 -4.90
N ALA A 306 -30.82 -8.23 -5.43
CA ALA A 306 -31.31 -9.47 -4.89
C ALA A 306 -30.43 -10.10 -3.79
N ASP A 307 -31.09 -10.64 -2.77
CA ASP A 307 -30.55 -11.61 -1.83
C ASP A 307 -30.50 -13.00 -2.47
N ALA A 308 -29.44 -13.77 -2.18
CA ALA A 308 -29.36 -15.16 -2.60
C ALA A 308 -29.68 -16.11 -1.44
N THR A 309 -30.44 -17.13 -1.74
CA THR A 309 -30.82 -18.20 -0.79
C THR A 309 -29.75 -19.30 -0.69
N THR A 310 -28.64 -19.16 -1.42
CA THR A 310 -27.55 -20.14 -1.47
C THR A 310 -26.28 -19.54 -0.86
N TYR A 311 -25.40 -20.41 -0.35
CA TYR A 311 -24.09 -20.02 0.17
C TYR A 311 -23.21 -19.31 -0.90
N ARG A 312 -23.30 -19.78 -2.14
CA ARG A 312 -22.50 -19.22 -3.25
C ARG A 312 -23.01 -17.82 -3.60
N VAL A 313 -22.12 -16.84 -3.53
CA VAL A 313 -22.42 -15.45 -3.89
C VAL A 313 -22.57 -15.31 -5.40
N PRO A 314 -23.73 -14.88 -5.94
CA PRO A 314 -23.91 -14.59 -7.37
C PRO A 314 -22.98 -13.46 -7.84
N GLN A 315 -22.67 -13.43 -9.15
CA GLN A 315 -21.70 -12.47 -9.68
C GLN A 315 -22.14 -11.00 -9.51
N ASP A 316 -23.40 -10.71 -9.79
CA ASP A 316 -23.99 -9.37 -9.63
C ASP A 316 -23.96 -8.87 -8.17
N LEU A 317 -24.17 -9.79 -7.21
CA LEU A 317 -24.04 -9.45 -5.80
C LEU A 317 -22.56 -9.23 -5.41
N LYS A 318 -21.63 -10.00 -5.99
CA LYS A 318 -20.20 -9.75 -5.81
C LYS A 318 -19.80 -8.37 -6.29
N ASP A 319 -20.21 -8.02 -7.51
CA ASP A 319 -19.88 -6.73 -8.10
C ASP A 319 -20.54 -5.59 -7.32
N ALA A 320 -21.76 -5.81 -6.80
CA ALA A 320 -22.43 -4.87 -5.93
C ALA A 320 -21.68 -4.56 -4.65
N VAL A 321 -21.24 -5.61 -3.95
CA VAL A 321 -20.52 -5.47 -2.69
C VAL A 321 -19.16 -4.83 -2.93
N ARG A 322 -18.46 -5.19 -4.00
CA ARG A 322 -17.17 -4.59 -4.36
C ARG A 322 -17.29 -3.09 -4.64
N VAL A 323 -18.28 -2.70 -5.46
CA VAL A 323 -18.53 -1.28 -5.76
C VAL A 323 -18.87 -0.49 -4.48
N ARG A 324 -19.63 -1.08 -3.55
CA ARG A 324 -19.92 -0.43 -2.27
C ARG A 324 -18.69 -0.28 -1.39
N ASP A 325 -17.92 -1.38 -1.24
CA ASP A 325 -16.85 -1.46 -0.24
C ASP A 325 -15.55 -0.83 -0.72
N ARG A 326 -15.27 -0.82 -2.04
CA ARG A 326 -14.06 -0.31 -2.70
C ARG A 326 -12.76 -0.89 -2.17
N THR A 327 -12.61 -1.01 -0.86
CA THR A 327 -11.46 -1.60 -0.15
C THR A 327 -11.91 -2.65 0.86
N CYS A 328 -10.96 -3.37 1.41
CA CYS A 328 -11.17 -4.24 2.56
C CYS A 328 -11.85 -3.47 3.70
N ARG A 329 -12.91 -4.03 4.30
CA ARG A 329 -13.70 -3.38 5.35
C ARG A 329 -13.09 -3.48 6.76
N HIS A 330 -11.89 -4.04 6.87
CA HIS A 330 -11.13 -3.98 8.11
C HIS A 330 -10.58 -2.56 8.34
N PRO A 331 -10.66 -2.01 9.57
CA PRO A 331 -10.14 -0.67 9.89
C PRO A 331 -8.68 -0.50 9.46
N GLY A 332 -8.36 0.59 8.76
CA GLY A 332 -7.02 0.90 8.27
C GLY A 332 -6.55 0.14 7.03
N CYS A 333 -7.31 -0.84 6.52
CA CYS A 333 -6.87 -1.64 5.37
C CYS A 333 -7.30 -1.05 4.02
N ASN A 334 -6.33 -0.70 3.19
CA ASN A 334 -6.54 -0.11 1.86
C ASN A 334 -6.47 -1.14 0.71
N ARG A 335 -6.54 -2.45 1.01
CA ARG A 335 -6.54 -3.49 -0.04
C ARG A 335 -7.81 -3.39 -0.85
N LEU A 336 -7.69 -3.24 -2.18
CA LEU A 336 -8.84 -3.10 -3.08
C LEU A 336 -9.80 -4.29 -2.97
N ALA A 337 -11.11 -4.01 -2.98
CA ALA A 337 -12.17 -5.00 -2.85
C ALA A 337 -12.15 -6.07 -3.96
N VAL A 338 -11.65 -5.73 -5.15
CA VAL A 338 -11.46 -6.68 -6.26
C VAL A 338 -10.50 -7.81 -5.91
N PHE A 339 -9.51 -7.56 -5.04
CA PHE A 339 -8.56 -8.54 -4.54
C PHE A 339 -8.95 -9.13 -3.17
N CYS A 340 -10.16 -8.81 -2.70
CA CYS A 340 -10.71 -9.31 -1.45
C CYS A 340 -11.67 -10.48 -1.68
N GLU A 341 -11.77 -11.30 -0.65
CA GLU A 341 -12.82 -12.31 -0.54
C GLU A 341 -14.10 -11.62 -0.01
N LEU A 342 -15.27 -12.06 -0.50
CA LEU A 342 -16.55 -11.59 0.04
C LEU A 342 -16.99 -12.54 1.13
N ASP A 343 -16.94 -12.03 2.35
CA ASP A 343 -17.21 -12.81 3.53
C ASP A 343 -18.56 -12.45 4.17
N HIS A 344 -19.21 -13.48 4.73
CA HIS A 344 -20.45 -13.30 5.51
C HIS A 344 -20.12 -12.72 6.87
N THR A 345 -20.50 -11.48 7.15
CA THR A 345 -20.26 -10.84 8.45
C THR A 345 -20.84 -11.67 9.59
N LYS A 346 -22.12 -12.08 9.48
CA LYS A 346 -22.67 -13.17 10.26
C LYS A 346 -22.46 -14.48 9.48
N PRO A 347 -21.70 -15.45 10.02
CA PRO A 347 -21.38 -16.69 9.32
C PRO A 347 -22.63 -17.45 8.83
N TRP A 348 -22.53 -18.06 7.64
CA TRP A 348 -23.60 -18.90 7.10
C TRP A 348 -23.98 -20.03 8.05
N SER A 349 -23.01 -20.67 8.68
CA SER A 349 -23.20 -21.72 9.68
C SER A 349 -24.01 -21.26 10.91
N GLN A 350 -24.10 -19.96 11.12
CA GLN A 350 -24.88 -19.33 12.20
C GLN A 350 -26.18 -18.68 11.69
N GLY A 351 -26.64 -19.07 10.49
CA GLY A 351 -27.87 -18.57 9.88
C GLY A 351 -27.70 -17.18 9.22
N GLY A 352 -26.48 -16.77 8.89
CA GLY A 352 -26.25 -15.56 8.08
C GLY A 352 -26.66 -15.80 6.62
N LYS A 353 -27.42 -14.86 6.02
CA LYS A 353 -27.85 -14.94 4.62
C LYS A 353 -26.78 -14.41 3.67
N THR A 354 -26.75 -14.93 2.44
CA THR A 354 -25.97 -14.36 1.34
C THR A 354 -26.73 -13.15 0.79
N SER A 355 -26.53 -12.00 1.41
CA SER A 355 -27.23 -10.76 1.10
C SER A 355 -26.29 -9.56 1.09
N TYR A 356 -26.70 -8.49 0.40
CA TYR A 356 -25.94 -7.23 0.33
C TYR A 356 -25.64 -6.65 1.72
N GLY A 357 -26.55 -6.84 2.68
CA GLY A 357 -26.40 -6.39 4.07
C GLY A 357 -25.62 -7.31 4.98
N ASN A 358 -25.21 -8.50 4.52
CA ASN A 358 -24.43 -9.46 5.33
C ASN A 358 -23.09 -9.86 4.69
N LEU A 359 -22.77 -9.33 3.52
CA LEU A 359 -21.48 -9.55 2.85
C LEU A 359 -20.59 -8.32 3.01
N ALA A 360 -19.30 -8.55 3.24
CA ALA A 360 -18.27 -7.52 3.29
C ALA A 360 -16.99 -7.99 2.59
N ALA A 361 -16.29 -7.07 1.92
CA ALA A 361 -15.00 -7.35 1.33
C ALA A 361 -13.92 -7.41 2.42
N LEU A 362 -13.31 -8.57 2.61
CA LEU A 362 -12.15 -8.74 3.50
C LEU A 362 -10.98 -9.31 2.70
N CYS A 363 -9.80 -8.71 2.84
CA CYS A 363 -8.61 -9.27 2.24
C CYS A 363 -8.25 -10.61 2.92
N LYS A 364 -7.50 -11.46 2.23
CA LYS A 364 -7.16 -12.81 2.70
C LYS A 364 -6.61 -12.82 4.14
N ARG A 365 -5.79 -11.81 4.50
CA ARG A 365 -5.26 -11.65 5.85
C ARG A 365 -6.37 -11.40 6.88
N HIS A 366 -7.23 -10.41 6.66
CA HIS A 366 -8.29 -10.02 7.60
C HIS A 366 -9.44 -11.03 7.64
N HIS A 367 -9.74 -11.69 6.50
CA HIS A 367 -10.65 -12.82 6.49
C HIS A 367 -10.13 -13.96 7.37
N LYS A 368 -8.81 -14.25 7.32
CA LYS A 368 -8.18 -15.26 8.18
C LYS A 368 -8.26 -14.88 9.66
N LEU A 369 -7.92 -13.64 10.03
CA LEU A 369 -8.01 -13.17 11.42
C LEU A 369 -9.44 -13.26 11.98
N LYS A 370 -10.46 -13.00 11.15
CA LYS A 370 -11.87 -13.24 11.51
C LYS A 370 -12.17 -14.71 11.70
N SER A 371 -11.78 -15.55 10.73
CA SER A 371 -12.10 -16.99 10.74
C SER A 371 -11.47 -17.71 11.94
N GLU A 372 -10.31 -17.26 12.37
CA GLU A 372 -9.61 -17.74 13.57
C GLU A 372 -10.14 -17.15 14.88
N GLY A 373 -11.08 -16.17 14.79
CA GLY A 373 -11.77 -15.60 15.94
C GLY A 373 -11.01 -14.51 16.69
N TYR A 374 -9.94 -13.96 16.09
CA TYR A 374 -9.21 -12.83 16.68
C TYR A 374 -9.93 -11.51 16.54
N TRP A 375 -10.51 -11.26 15.35
CA TRP A 375 -11.32 -10.09 15.06
C TRP A 375 -12.77 -10.49 14.89
N HIS A 376 -13.69 -9.72 15.51
CA HIS A 376 -15.13 -9.92 15.37
C HIS A 376 -15.75 -8.77 14.62
N TYR A 377 -16.68 -9.08 13.71
CA TYR A 377 -17.32 -8.05 12.88
C TYR A 377 -18.83 -8.12 13.01
N ARG A 378 -19.45 -6.96 13.09
CA ARG A 378 -20.91 -6.78 12.99
C ARG A 378 -21.21 -5.80 11.87
N GLN A 379 -22.30 -6.01 11.16
CA GLN A 379 -22.72 -5.17 10.04
C GLN A 379 -24.16 -4.73 10.27
N PRO A 380 -24.38 -3.65 11.03
CA PRO A 380 -25.73 -3.17 11.33
C PRO A 380 -26.43 -2.57 10.09
N GLU A 381 -25.67 -2.00 9.18
CA GLU A 381 -26.13 -1.47 7.90
C GLU A 381 -25.23 -1.98 6.77
N PRO A 382 -25.73 -2.06 5.51
CA PRO A 382 -24.92 -2.54 4.39
C PRO A 382 -23.59 -1.77 4.25
N GLY A 383 -22.47 -2.50 4.42
CA GLY A 383 -21.11 -1.95 4.34
C GLY A 383 -20.59 -1.26 5.59
N MET A 384 -21.46 -0.88 6.54
CA MET A 384 -21.02 -0.34 7.82
C MET A 384 -20.54 -1.47 8.72
N ILE A 385 -19.27 -1.50 9.05
CA ILE A 385 -18.66 -2.54 9.87
C ILE A 385 -18.28 -1.97 11.24
N ILE A 386 -18.74 -2.65 12.29
CA ILE A 386 -18.25 -2.53 13.65
C ILE A 386 -17.26 -3.68 13.85
N ALA A 387 -15.99 -3.37 13.94
CA ALA A 387 -14.92 -4.32 14.17
C ALA A 387 -14.50 -4.29 15.64
N ILE A 388 -14.42 -5.46 16.28
CA ILE A 388 -13.96 -5.62 17.65
C ILE A 388 -12.60 -6.34 17.60
N SER A 389 -11.60 -5.70 18.15
CA SER A 389 -10.22 -6.16 18.12
C SER A 389 -9.92 -7.24 19.14
N PRO A 390 -8.77 -7.93 19.06
CA PRO A 390 -8.30 -8.88 20.07
C PRO A 390 -8.15 -8.25 21.47
N MET A 391 -7.85 -6.95 21.55
CA MET A 391 -7.73 -6.21 22.81
C MET A 391 -9.07 -5.67 23.33
N GLY A 392 -10.18 -5.93 22.63
CA GLY A 392 -11.53 -5.52 23.02
C GLY A 392 -11.93 -4.12 22.55
N GLU A 393 -11.07 -3.42 21.82
CA GLU A 393 -11.39 -2.11 21.26
C GLU A 393 -12.38 -2.23 20.10
N THR A 394 -13.18 -1.18 19.91
CA THR A 394 -14.24 -1.16 18.90
C THR A 394 -13.98 -0.07 17.88
N TYR A 395 -13.94 -0.46 16.61
CA TYR A 395 -13.71 0.45 15.48
C TYR A 395 -14.89 0.43 14.52
N LEU A 396 -15.26 1.59 14.02
CA LEU A 396 -16.34 1.76 13.03
C LEU A 396 -15.75 2.13 11.66
N THR A 397 -16.14 1.37 10.62
CA THR A 397 -15.84 1.75 9.24
C THR A 397 -17.13 1.86 8.42
N ARG A 398 -17.21 2.87 7.55
CA ARG A 398 -18.33 3.08 6.64
C ARG A 398 -17.84 3.02 5.20
N PRO A 399 -18.67 2.57 4.24
CA PRO A 399 -18.38 2.77 2.83
C PRO A 399 -18.28 4.27 2.53
N ASP A 400 -17.48 4.63 1.52
CA ASP A 400 -17.55 5.98 0.99
C ASP A 400 -18.96 6.25 0.47
N PRO A 401 -19.50 7.44 0.68
CA PRO A 401 -20.80 7.79 0.11
C PRO A 401 -20.73 7.67 -1.42
N PRO A 402 -21.82 7.23 -2.07
CA PRO A 402 -21.91 7.34 -3.52
C PRO A 402 -21.73 8.81 -3.93
N PRO A 403 -21.20 9.08 -5.14
CA PRO A 403 -21.12 10.45 -5.64
C PRO A 403 -22.47 11.10 -5.54
N ALA A 404 -22.52 12.31 -4.96
CA ALA A 404 -23.76 13.06 -4.79
C ALA A 404 -24.42 13.31 -6.17
N PRO A 405 -25.76 13.27 -6.27
CA PRO A 405 -26.45 13.75 -7.46
C PRO A 405 -26.04 15.21 -7.75
N GLN A 406 -25.90 15.56 -9.02
CA GLN A 406 -25.44 16.89 -9.44
C GLN A 406 -26.32 18.08 -9.00
N ASP A 407 -27.53 17.81 -8.52
CA ASP A 407 -28.50 18.84 -8.14
C ASP A 407 -28.40 19.28 -6.66
N ASP A 408 -27.56 18.64 -5.87
CA ASP A 408 -27.32 19.10 -4.50
C ASP A 408 -26.19 20.14 -4.49
N PRO A 409 -26.45 21.39 -4.05
CA PRO A 409 -25.38 22.36 -3.84
C PRO A 409 -24.38 21.79 -2.82
N PRO A 410 -23.09 22.08 -2.95
CA PRO A 410 -22.09 21.61 -2.00
C PRO A 410 -22.49 22.04 -0.58
N PRO A 411 -22.25 21.21 0.43
CA PRO A 411 -22.70 21.45 1.81
C PRO A 411 -21.98 22.60 2.53
N PHE A 412 -21.21 23.43 1.78
CA PHE A 412 -20.48 24.62 2.27
C PHE A 412 -20.33 25.69 1.17
#